data_d6db3ae154cbf46c239397f49b9b5fea
#
_entry.id   d6db3ae154cbf46c239397f49b9b5fea
#
_cell.length_a   1.000
_cell.length_b   1.000
_cell.length_c   1.000
_cell.angle_alpha   90.00
_cell.angle_beta   90.00
_cell.angle_gamma   90.00
#
_symmetry.space_group_name_H-M   'P 1'
#
loop_
_entity.id
_entity.type
_entity.pdbx_description
1 polymer ?
#
loop_
_entity_poly.entity_id
_entity_poly.type
_entity_poly.pdbx_seq_one_letter_code
_entity_poly.pdbx_strand_id
1 'polypeptide(L)'
;MERKKELLPVAGEPMIRTVVSKLLGSRNVEEVIVVLGHEANAVGAALSGITDERLELIGNARYSEGMGTSLAHAARACAWGAEAIAVVLGDAPFFRTEDLDALVDAHADGAAIAVPVFQGRRGHPVVLDSSFREEMEGLTGDAGARHILERESASVVEVELTDDGFLVDIDDPDDYEAVKNGIGTR
;
A
#
# COMPACT_ATOMS: atom_id res chain seq x y z
N MET A 1 -23.42 8.77 8.79
CA MET A 1 -23.16 7.87 7.64
C MET A 1 -21.68 8.04 7.31
N GLU A 2 -20.82 7.20 7.90
CA GLU A 2 -19.40 7.22 7.61
C GLU A 2 -19.22 6.88 6.14
N ARG A 3 -18.72 7.83 5.37
CA ARG A 3 -18.32 7.58 3.98
C ARG A 3 -17.06 6.72 4.03
N LYS A 4 -17.11 5.61 3.34
CA LYS A 4 -16.00 4.67 3.16
C LYS A 4 -14.91 5.38 2.39
N LYS A 5 -13.80 5.71 3.03
CA LYS A 5 -12.75 6.54 2.44
C LYS A 5 -12.18 5.92 1.16
N GLU A 6 -11.99 4.61 1.13
CA GLU A 6 -11.45 3.88 -0.02
C GLU A 6 -12.37 3.94 -1.26
N LEU A 7 -13.64 4.28 -1.08
CA LEU A 7 -14.64 4.44 -2.15
C LEU A 7 -14.88 5.90 -2.54
N LEU A 8 -14.25 6.86 -1.87
CA LEU A 8 -14.33 8.26 -2.27
C LEU A 8 -13.71 8.45 -3.66
N PRO A 9 -14.32 9.28 -4.53
CA PRO A 9 -13.80 9.47 -5.88
C PRO A 9 -12.56 10.37 -5.87
N VAL A 10 -11.46 9.85 -6.40
CA VAL A 10 -10.23 10.59 -6.72
C VAL A 10 -10.10 10.61 -8.23
N ALA A 11 -10.00 11.80 -8.82
CA ALA A 11 -9.99 11.99 -10.29
C ALA A 11 -11.15 11.29 -11.02
N GLY A 12 -12.31 11.12 -10.37
CA GLY A 12 -13.53 10.54 -10.97
C GLY A 12 -13.68 9.03 -10.76
N GLU A 13 -12.71 8.34 -10.17
CA GLU A 13 -12.76 6.92 -9.87
C GLU A 13 -12.64 6.64 -8.35
N PRO A 14 -13.18 5.51 -7.83
CA PRO A 14 -12.95 5.12 -6.45
C PRO A 14 -11.45 5.11 -6.10
N MET A 15 -11.06 5.64 -4.96
CA MET A 15 -9.68 5.76 -4.50
C MET A 15 -8.93 4.43 -4.58
N ILE A 16 -9.52 3.36 -4.08
CA ILE A 16 -8.92 2.02 -4.15
C ILE A 16 -8.63 1.58 -5.59
N ARG A 17 -9.49 1.94 -6.55
CA ARG A 17 -9.26 1.64 -7.95
C ARG A 17 -8.05 2.38 -8.50
N THR A 18 -7.87 3.64 -8.11
CA THR A 18 -6.69 4.44 -8.45
C THR A 18 -5.41 3.78 -7.92
N VAL A 19 -5.41 3.36 -6.64
CA VAL A 19 -4.27 2.65 -6.02
C VAL A 19 -3.94 1.38 -6.80
N VAL A 20 -4.92 0.50 -7.01
CA VAL A 20 -4.72 -0.78 -7.71
C VAL A 20 -4.24 -0.56 -9.15
N SER A 21 -4.79 0.44 -9.87
CA SER A 21 -4.36 0.74 -11.23
C SER A 21 -2.89 1.17 -11.30
N LYS A 22 -2.41 1.93 -10.31
CA LYS A 22 -0.99 2.33 -10.21
C LYS A 22 -0.08 1.14 -9.92
N LEU A 23 -0.50 0.24 -9.03
CA LEU A 23 0.24 -0.99 -8.75
C LEU A 23 0.36 -1.86 -10.00
N LEU A 24 -0.75 -2.08 -10.70
CA LEU A 24 -0.76 -2.84 -11.95
C LEU A 24 -0.01 -2.14 -13.09
N GLY A 25 0.18 -0.82 -13.02
CA GLY A 25 1.01 -0.05 -13.95
C GLY A 25 2.52 -0.23 -13.76
N SER A 26 2.95 -0.73 -12.59
CA SER A 26 4.37 -0.97 -12.32
C SER A 26 4.92 -2.12 -13.18
N ARG A 27 6.14 -1.94 -13.66
CA ARG A 27 6.88 -2.95 -14.43
C ARG A 27 7.45 -4.07 -13.55
N ASN A 28 7.58 -3.79 -12.25
CA ASN A 28 8.22 -4.67 -11.28
C ASN A 28 7.22 -5.47 -10.43
N VAL A 29 5.91 -5.19 -10.57
CA VAL A 29 4.85 -5.87 -9.79
C VAL A 29 4.33 -7.08 -10.56
N GLU A 30 4.51 -8.25 -10.00
CA GLU A 30 4.06 -9.53 -10.56
C GLU A 30 2.70 -9.98 -10.01
N GLU A 31 2.34 -9.52 -8.80
CA GLU A 31 1.09 -9.86 -8.12
C GLU A 31 0.59 -8.67 -7.32
N VAL A 32 -0.71 -8.44 -7.31
CA VAL A 32 -1.40 -7.43 -6.48
C VAL A 32 -2.45 -8.12 -5.66
N ILE A 33 -2.26 -8.19 -4.35
CA ILE A 33 -3.22 -8.78 -3.41
C ILE A 33 -3.94 -7.66 -2.66
N VAL A 34 -5.24 -7.56 -2.86
CA VAL A 34 -6.10 -6.63 -2.11
C VAL A 34 -6.83 -7.38 -1.01
N VAL A 35 -6.52 -7.03 0.24
CA VAL A 35 -7.15 -7.62 1.42
C VAL A 35 -8.42 -6.86 1.76
N LEU A 36 -9.56 -7.52 1.65
CA LEU A 36 -10.88 -6.98 1.88
C LEU A 36 -11.32 -7.25 3.33
N GLY A 37 -11.58 -6.20 4.08
CA GLY A 37 -12.08 -6.26 5.46
C GLY A 37 -13.46 -5.66 5.59
N HIS A 38 -13.53 -4.48 6.18
CA HIS A 38 -14.77 -3.72 6.30
C HIS A 38 -15.33 -3.41 4.90
N GLU A 39 -16.64 -3.62 4.72
CA GLU A 39 -17.31 -3.35 3.43
C GLU A 39 -16.73 -4.08 2.21
N ALA A 40 -16.21 -5.29 2.41
CA ALA A 40 -15.58 -6.11 1.38
C ALA A 40 -16.37 -6.16 0.06
N ASN A 41 -17.70 -6.28 0.12
CA ASN A 41 -18.53 -6.32 -1.08
C ASN A 41 -18.51 -5.01 -1.88
N ALA A 42 -18.50 -3.86 -1.20
CA ALA A 42 -18.49 -2.57 -1.86
C ALA A 42 -17.13 -2.25 -2.46
N VAL A 43 -16.04 -2.57 -1.74
CA VAL A 43 -14.67 -2.42 -2.24
C VAL A 43 -14.42 -3.37 -3.40
N GLY A 44 -14.83 -4.64 -3.31
CA GLY A 44 -14.74 -5.60 -4.40
C GLY A 44 -15.54 -5.16 -5.64
N ALA A 45 -16.73 -4.58 -5.45
CA ALA A 45 -17.51 -4.02 -6.56
C ALA A 45 -16.81 -2.82 -7.23
N ALA A 46 -16.11 -1.98 -6.48
CA ALA A 46 -15.34 -0.86 -7.03
C ALA A 46 -14.15 -1.33 -7.89
N LEU A 47 -13.63 -2.52 -7.63
CA LEU A 47 -12.55 -3.14 -8.40
C LEU A 47 -13.07 -4.04 -9.53
N SER A 48 -14.40 -4.26 -9.61
CA SER A 48 -14.98 -5.06 -10.68
C SER A 48 -14.66 -4.47 -12.05
N GLY A 49 -14.39 -5.36 -13.03
CA GLY A 49 -14.02 -4.97 -14.40
C GLY A 49 -12.51 -4.70 -14.58
N ILE A 50 -11.68 -4.75 -13.55
CA ILE A 50 -10.24 -4.91 -13.72
C ILE A 50 -10.01 -6.39 -14.07
N THR A 51 -9.48 -6.65 -15.28
CA THR A 51 -9.29 -8.01 -15.81
C THR A 51 -7.82 -8.44 -15.87
N ASP A 52 -6.97 -7.78 -15.06
CA ASP A 52 -5.54 -8.11 -14.96
C ASP A 52 -5.37 -9.38 -14.12
N GLU A 53 -4.69 -10.39 -14.67
CA GLU A 53 -4.48 -11.69 -14.02
C GLU A 53 -3.60 -11.61 -12.76
N ARG A 54 -2.87 -10.52 -12.60
CA ARG A 54 -2.05 -10.26 -11.42
C ARG A 54 -2.88 -9.81 -10.20
N LEU A 55 -4.16 -9.43 -10.39
CA LEU A 55 -5.01 -8.93 -9.31
C LEU A 55 -5.74 -10.07 -8.60
N GLU A 56 -5.49 -10.22 -7.31
CA GLU A 56 -6.24 -11.11 -6.42
C GLU A 56 -6.96 -10.34 -5.31
N LEU A 57 -8.22 -10.68 -5.05
CA LEU A 57 -9.02 -10.13 -3.96
C LEU A 57 -9.23 -11.21 -2.90
N ILE A 58 -8.75 -10.99 -1.67
CA ILE A 58 -8.89 -11.95 -0.57
C ILE A 58 -9.65 -11.32 0.60
N GLY A 59 -10.51 -12.10 1.25
CA GLY A 59 -11.30 -11.64 2.40
C GLY A 59 -10.57 -11.87 3.72
N ASN A 60 -10.52 -10.87 4.60
CA ASN A 60 -10.06 -11.02 5.97
C ASN A 60 -11.23 -10.90 6.94
N ALA A 61 -11.71 -12.01 7.47
CA ALA A 61 -12.81 -12.01 8.45
C ALA A 61 -12.38 -11.43 9.83
N ARG A 62 -11.08 -11.30 10.09
CA ARG A 62 -10.51 -10.79 11.34
C ARG A 62 -10.10 -9.32 11.26
N TYR A 63 -10.53 -8.59 10.24
CA TYR A 63 -10.15 -7.19 10.02
C TYR A 63 -10.39 -6.28 11.23
N SER A 64 -11.42 -6.56 12.03
CA SER A 64 -11.76 -5.78 13.24
C SER A 64 -10.76 -5.97 14.40
N GLU A 65 -9.85 -6.95 14.29
CA GLU A 65 -8.80 -7.18 15.28
C GLU A 65 -7.55 -6.31 15.03
N GLY A 66 -7.56 -5.48 13.99
CA GLY A 66 -6.49 -4.55 13.65
C GLY A 66 -5.81 -4.82 12.30
N MET A 67 -5.08 -3.81 11.82
CA MET A 67 -4.44 -3.82 10.49
C MET A 67 -3.42 -4.96 10.32
N GLY A 68 -2.75 -5.38 11.40
CA GLY A 68 -1.78 -6.48 11.37
C GLY A 68 -2.37 -7.78 10.86
N THR A 69 -3.67 -8.05 11.14
CA THR A 69 -4.33 -9.25 10.62
C THR A 69 -4.48 -9.23 9.11
N SER A 70 -4.69 -8.06 8.51
CA SER A 70 -4.77 -7.90 7.06
C SER A 70 -3.41 -8.09 6.40
N LEU A 71 -2.35 -7.50 6.97
CA LEU A 71 -1.00 -7.68 6.47
C LEU A 71 -0.55 -9.14 6.57
N ALA A 72 -0.83 -9.80 7.70
CA ALA A 72 -0.56 -11.23 7.88
C ALA A 72 -1.32 -12.10 6.85
N HIS A 73 -2.54 -11.71 6.52
CA HIS A 73 -3.35 -12.43 5.52
C HIS A 73 -2.77 -12.28 4.12
N ALA A 74 -2.36 -11.06 3.74
CA ALA A 74 -1.66 -10.80 2.49
C ALA A 74 -0.35 -11.58 2.38
N ALA A 75 0.50 -11.53 3.42
CA ALA A 75 1.79 -12.20 3.41
C ALA A 75 1.67 -13.72 3.19
N ARG A 76 0.62 -14.36 3.76
CA ARG A 76 0.34 -15.80 3.53
C ARG A 76 -0.13 -16.08 2.12
N ALA A 77 -0.83 -15.15 1.48
CA ALA A 77 -1.33 -15.31 0.12
C ALA A 77 -0.26 -15.07 -0.94
N CYS A 78 0.75 -14.23 -0.67
CA CYS A 78 1.83 -13.96 -1.63
C CYS A 78 2.48 -15.22 -2.17
N ALA A 79 2.81 -15.21 -3.45
CA ALA A 79 3.53 -16.29 -4.13
C ALA A 79 4.84 -16.65 -3.39
N TRP A 80 5.15 -17.95 -3.32
CA TRP A 80 6.35 -18.45 -2.63
C TRP A 80 7.67 -17.97 -3.25
N GLY A 81 7.63 -17.57 -4.54
CA GLY A 81 8.79 -17.08 -5.27
C GLY A 81 8.96 -15.56 -5.22
N ALA A 82 8.08 -14.84 -4.53
CA ALA A 82 8.22 -13.39 -4.42
C ALA A 82 9.53 -13.01 -3.69
N GLU A 83 10.34 -12.17 -4.29
CA GLU A 83 11.61 -11.70 -3.73
C GLU A 83 11.39 -10.57 -2.70
N ALA A 84 10.35 -9.77 -2.91
CA ALA A 84 9.97 -8.68 -2.02
C ALA A 84 8.44 -8.54 -1.91
N ILE A 85 7.99 -7.86 -0.86
CA ILE A 85 6.59 -7.52 -0.62
C ILE A 85 6.47 -6.01 -0.46
N ALA A 86 5.72 -5.37 -1.37
CA ALA A 86 5.37 -3.97 -1.26
C ALA A 86 4.08 -3.81 -0.43
N VAL A 87 4.15 -3.09 0.67
CA VAL A 87 2.99 -2.76 1.51
C VAL A 87 2.46 -1.39 1.11
N VAL A 88 1.22 -1.37 0.64
CA VAL A 88 0.56 -0.17 0.13
C VAL A 88 -0.77 0.04 0.86
N LEU A 89 -1.06 1.28 1.21
CA LEU A 89 -2.32 1.65 1.86
C LEU A 89 -3.38 1.93 0.81
N GLY A 90 -4.60 1.42 1.01
CA GLY A 90 -5.72 1.60 0.08
C GLY A 90 -6.29 3.03 0.04
N ASP A 91 -5.88 3.86 0.99
CA ASP A 91 -6.27 5.26 1.17
C ASP A 91 -5.15 6.28 0.85
N ALA A 92 -4.04 5.80 0.30
CA ALA A 92 -2.90 6.62 -0.17
C ALA A 92 -2.81 6.62 -1.72
N PRO A 93 -3.71 7.31 -2.45
CA PRO A 93 -3.80 7.19 -3.90
C PRO A 93 -2.79 8.04 -4.68
N PHE A 94 -1.95 8.85 -4.01
CA PHE A 94 -1.15 9.86 -4.69
C PHE A 94 0.30 9.50 -4.94
N PHE A 95 0.81 8.34 -4.46
CA PHE A 95 2.11 7.85 -4.92
C PHE A 95 2.08 7.65 -6.45
N ARG A 96 3.21 7.75 -7.11
CA ARG A 96 3.34 7.47 -8.54
C ARG A 96 3.82 6.03 -8.75
N THR A 97 3.47 5.45 -9.89
CA THR A 97 3.97 4.12 -10.27
C THR A 97 5.50 4.07 -10.28
N GLU A 98 6.14 5.15 -10.75
CA GLU A 98 7.59 5.30 -10.80
C GLU A 98 8.22 5.35 -9.40
N ASP A 99 7.49 5.85 -8.39
CA ASP A 99 7.96 5.87 -7.01
C ASP A 99 8.06 4.44 -6.46
N LEU A 100 7.05 3.59 -6.75
CA LEU A 100 7.09 2.18 -6.41
C LEU A 100 8.22 1.46 -7.15
N ASP A 101 8.37 1.71 -8.46
CA ASP A 101 9.45 1.12 -9.25
C ASP A 101 10.83 1.47 -8.66
N ALA A 102 11.04 2.71 -8.23
CA ALA A 102 12.30 3.13 -7.60
C ALA A 102 12.57 2.42 -6.27
N LEU A 103 11.53 2.12 -5.48
CA LEU A 103 11.67 1.36 -4.23
C LEU A 103 12.01 -0.10 -4.51
N VAL A 104 11.41 -0.71 -5.52
CA VAL A 104 11.72 -2.09 -5.93
C VAL A 104 13.12 -2.17 -6.53
N ASP A 105 13.53 -1.19 -7.33
CA ASP A 105 14.90 -1.10 -7.86
C ASP A 105 15.92 -0.99 -6.70
N ALA A 106 15.63 -0.21 -5.65
CA ALA A 106 16.50 -0.13 -4.46
C ALA A 106 16.61 -1.50 -3.73
N HIS A 107 15.51 -2.27 -3.67
CA HIS A 107 15.55 -3.64 -3.15
C HIS A 107 16.43 -4.53 -4.03
N ALA A 108 16.30 -4.47 -5.34
CA ALA A 108 17.14 -5.24 -6.28
C ALA A 108 18.63 -4.89 -6.15
N ASP A 109 18.96 -3.65 -5.75
CA ASP A 109 20.31 -3.18 -5.43
C ASP A 109 20.79 -3.63 -4.03
N GLY A 110 19.98 -4.37 -3.28
CA GLY A 110 20.34 -5.01 -2.01
C GLY A 110 19.74 -4.39 -0.75
N ALA A 111 18.77 -3.47 -0.86
CA ALA A 111 18.07 -2.96 0.30
C ALA A 111 17.11 -4.03 0.87
N ALA A 112 17.29 -4.41 2.15
CA ALA A 112 16.36 -5.30 2.82
C ALA A 112 15.00 -4.63 3.09
N ILE A 113 15.00 -3.32 3.30
CA ILE A 113 13.80 -2.49 3.46
C ILE A 113 14.04 -1.19 2.68
N ALA A 114 13.12 -0.83 1.77
CA ALA A 114 13.15 0.44 1.06
C ALA A 114 11.90 1.27 1.41
N VAL A 115 12.11 2.54 1.76
CA VAL A 115 11.02 3.48 2.08
C VAL A 115 11.19 4.76 1.29
N PRO A 116 10.10 5.39 0.82
CA PRO A 116 10.16 6.67 0.15
C PRO A 116 10.39 7.78 1.17
N VAL A 117 11.21 8.75 0.80
CA VAL A 117 11.47 9.95 1.60
C VAL A 117 11.35 11.19 0.74
N PHE A 118 10.72 12.23 1.29
CA PHE A 118 10.71 13.57 0.75
C PHE A 118 10.94 14.58 1.89
N GLN A 119 11.99 15.36 1.80
CA GLN A 119 12.37 16.35 2.83
C GLN A 119 12.44 15.75 4.24
N GLY A 120 12.99 14.52 4.36
CA GLY A 120 13.15 13.82 5.64
C GLY A 120 11.87 13.18 6.20
N ARG A 121 10.76 13.19 5.47
CA ARG A 121 9.50 12.54 5.85
C ARG A 121 9.35 11.23 5.09
N ARG A 122 9.17 10.14 5.83
CA ARG A 122 8.91 8.79 5.27
C ARG A 122 7.42 8.61 5.02
N GLY A 123 7.06 7.83 3.97
CA GLY A 123 5.68 7.49 3.63
C GLY A 123 5.50 6.07 3.12
N HIS A 124 4.48 5.88 2.30
CA HIS A 124 4.14 4.64 1.63
C HIS A 124 4.19 4.81 0.10
N PRO A 125 4.46 3.73 -0.67
CA PRO A 125 4.66 2.31 -0.31
C PRO A 125 5.92 2.02 0.50
N VAL A 126 5.96 0.87 1.17
CA VAL A 126 7.16 0.33 1.81
C VAL A 126 7.46 -1.02 1.17
N VAL A 127 8.69 -1.23 0.72
CA VAL A 127 9.15 -2.51 0.15
C VAL A 127 9.99 -3.25 1.19
N LEU A 128 9.62 -4.50 1.46
CA LEU A 128 10.32 -5.39 2.40
C LEU A 128 10.81 -6.62 1.64
N ASP A 129 12.05 -7.03 1.89
CA ASP A 129 12.59 -8.31 1.42
C ASP A 129 11.72 -9.48 1.90
N SER A 130 11.64 -10.53 1.11
CA SER A 130 10.83 -11.71 1.41
C SER A 130 11.25 -12.44 2.69
N SER A 131 12.46 -12.22 3.20
CA SER A 131 12.92 -12.74 4.49
C SER A 131 12.09 -12.24 5.68
N PHE A 132 11.37 -11.11 5.54
CA PHE A 132 10.42 -10.62 6.55
C PHE A 132 9.04 -11.27 6.47
N ARG A 133 8.79 -12.14 5.50
CA ARG A 133 7.48 -12.76 5.27
C ARG A 133 6.94 -13.49 6.49
N GLU A 134 7.74 -14.36 7.11
CA GLU A 134 7.33 -15.13 8.29
C GLU A 134 6.90 -14.21 9.44
N GLU A 135 7.63 -13.12 9.63
CA GLU A 135 7.27 -12.12 10.63
C GLU A 135 5.96 -11.40 10.28
N MET A 136 5.79 -11.02 9.02
CA MET A 136 4.54 -10.41 8.55
C MET A 136 3.35 -11.36 8.75
N GLU A 137 3.51 -12.65 8.50
CA GLU A 137 2.50 -13.70 8.72
C GLU A 137 2.09 -13.84 10.19
N GLY A 138 2.97 -13.47 11.12
CA GLY A 138 2.76 -13.48 12.57
C GLY A 138 2.11 -12.21 13.12
N LEU A 139 1.91 -11.16 12.33
CA LEU A 139 1.36 -9.89 12.81
C LEU A 139 -0.09 -10.03 13.30
N THR A 140 -0.41 -9.29 14.36
CA THR A 140 -1.74 -9.25 14.99
C THR A 140 -2.03 -7.84 15.50
N GLY A 141 -3.29 -7.54 15.79
CA GLY A 141 -3.69 -6.25 16.31
C GLY A 141 -3.35 -5.12 15.30
N ASP A 142 -2.96 -3.98 15.82
CA ASP A 142 -2.59 -2.81 15.00
C ASP A 142 -1.10 -2.78 14.60
N ALA A 143 -0.37 -3.89 14.83
CA ALA A 143 1.01 -4.02 14.38
C ALA A 143 1.08 -4.11 12.86
N GLY A 144 1.55 -3.05 12.22
CA GLY A 144 1.78 -3.00 10.77
C GLY A 144 3.25 -3.16 10.41
N ALA A 145 3.59 -2.89 9.15
CA ALA A 145 4.97 -2.86 8.66
C ALA A 145 5.86 -1.91 9.48
N ARG A 146 5.28 -0.87 10.08
CA ARG A 146 5.99 0.09 10.95
C ARG A 146 6.78 -0.61 12.08
N HIS A 147 6.24 -1.66 12.68
CA HIS A 147 6.92 -2.40 13.73
C HIS A 147 8.23 -3.04 13.24
N ILE A 148 8.20 -3.59 12.02
CA ILE A 148 9.40 -4.15 11.36
C ILE A 148 10.41 -3.03 11.08
N LEU A 149 9.96 -1.89 10.53
CA LEU A 149 10.81 -0.75 10.22
C LEU A 149 11.51 -0.18 11.46
N GLU A 150 10.80 -0.07 12.58
CA GLU A 150 11.36 0.44 13.84
C GLU A 150 12.45 -0.48 14.38
N ARG A 151 12.22 -1.79 14.37
CA ARG A 151 13.18 -2.78 14.84
C ARG A 151 14.41 -2.85 13.92
N GLU A 152 14.21 -2.85 12.63
CA GLU A 152 15.24 -2.98 11.59
C GLU A 152 15.75 -1.63 11.07
N SER A 153 15.65 -0.57 11.89
CA SER A 153 15.93 0.80 11.47
C SER A 153 17.31 1.00 10.82
N ALA A 154 18.30 0.18 11.19
CA ALA A 154 19.65 0.21 10.59
C ALA A 154 19.70 -0.40 9.17
N SER A 155 18.71 -1.20 8.78
CA SER A 155 18.60 -1.86 7.47
C SER A 155 17.65 -1.15 6.51
N VAL A 156 17.06 -0.03 6.95
CA VAL A 156 16.16 0.78 6.13
C VAL A 156 16.96 1.67 5.20
N VAL A 157 16.74 1.50 3.90
CA VAL A 157 17.25 2.39 2.86
C VAL A 157 16.17 3.42 2.51
N GLU A 158 16.51 4.68 2.64
CA GLU A 158 15.67 5.82 2.27
C GLU A 158 15.88 6.16 0.80
N VAL A 159 14.81 6.11 0.02
CA VAL A 159 14.82 6.50 -1.39
C VAL A 159 14.24 7.91 -1.49
N GLU A 160 15.10 8.91 -1.73
CA GLU A 160 14.67 10.30 -1.87
C GLU A 160 13.88 10.48 -3.17
N LEU A 161 12.64 10.91 -3.04
CA LEU A 161 11.74 11.14 -4.15
C LEU A 161 11.56 12.65 -4.41
N THR A 162 11.11 12.99 -5.62
CA THR A 162 10.99 14.39 -6.06
C THR A 162 9.60 14.99 -5.84
N ASP A 163 8.65 14.18 -5.36
CA ASP A 163 7.24 14.53 -5.19
C ASP A 163 6.76 14.04 -3.82
N ASP A 164 5.82 14.73 -3.22
CA ASP A 164 5.31 14.44 -1.88
C ASP A 164 3.96 13.70 -1.88
N GLY A 165 3.46 13.29 -3.05
CA GLY A 165 2.17 12.61 -3.17
C GLY A 165 2.06 11.36 -2.31
N PHE A 166 3.14 10.62 -2.13
CA PHE A 166 3.18 9.42 -1.29
C PHE A 166 3.08 9.72 0.23
N LEU A 167 3.11 10.99 0.64
CA LEU A 167 2.90 11.44 2.02
C LEU A 167 1.45 11.84 2.29
N VAL A 168 0.60 11.80 1.27
CA VAL A 168 -0.79 12.27 1.36
C VAL A 168 -1.71 11.09 1.57
N ASP A 169 -2.14 10.91 2.82
CA ASP A 169 -3.20 9.99 3.20
C ASP A 169 -4.51 10.77 3.32
N ILE A 170 -5.63 10.14 2.98
CA ILE A 170 -6.96 10.73 3.17
C ILE A 170 -7.61 10.06 4.37
N ASP A 171 -7.45 10.66 5.55
CA ASP A 171 -7.98 10.11 6.80
C ASP A 171 -9.35 10.68 7.17
N ASP A 172 -9.62 11.92 6.81
CA ASP A 172 -10.85 12.59 7.15
C ASP A 172 -11.50 13.37 5.97
N PRO A 173 -12.72 13.91 6.13
CA PRO A 173 -13.38 14.69 5.08
C PRO A 173 -12.65 15.97 4.69
N ASP A 174 -11.89 16.57 5.60
CA ASP A 174 -11.18 17.83 5.35
C ASP A 174 -9.95 17.55 4.48
N ASP A 175 -9.25 16.43 4.70
CA ASP A 175 -8.18 15.93 3.83
C ASP A 175 -8.70 15.72 2.41
N TYR A 176 -9.87 15.07 2.28
CA TYR A 176 -10.48 14.82 1.00
C TYR A 176 -10.84 16.11 0.24
N GLU A 177 -11.45 17.09 0.93
CA GLU A 177 -11.77 18.37 0.30
C GLU A 177 -10.51 19.18 -0.04
N ALA A 178 -9.45 19.11 0.77
CA ALA A 178 -8.16 19.74 0.48
C ALA A 178 -7.56 19.19 -0.83
N VAL A 179 -7.53 17.87 -0.98
CA VAL A 179 -7.03 17.22 -2.20
C VAL A 179 -7.89 17.56 -3.41
N LYS A 180 -9.21 17.54 -3.29
CA LYS A 180 -10.14 17.87 -4.36
C LYS A 180 -9.98 19.32 -4.86
N ASN A 181 -9.58 20.23 -3.96
CA ASN A 181 -9.33 21.63 -4.26
C ASN A 181 -7.88 21.91 -4.71
N GLY A 182 -7.06 20.88 -4.91
CA GLY A 182 -5.65 21.01 -5.34
C GLY A 182 -4.72 21.52 -4.24
N ILE A 183 -5.11 21.43 -2.98
CA ILE A 183 -4.31 21.77 -1.81
C ILE A 183 -3.70 20.45 -1.30
N GLY A 184 -2.51 20.11 -1.76
CA GLY A 184 -1.82 18.88 -1.38
C GLY A 184 -1.03 18.20 -2.51
N THR A 185 -1.06 18.77 -3.70
CA THR A 185 -0.31 18.31 -4.87
C THR A 185 0.55 19.43 -5.42
N ARG A 186 1.53 19.88 -4.66
CA ARG A 186 2.57 20.80 -5.14
C ARG A 186 3.94 20.26 -4.75
#